data_5a50bc5b1a4b22512320c0f9bcec9f1e
#
_entry.id   5a50bc5b1a4b22512320c0f9bcec9f1e
#
_cell.length_a   1.000
_cell.length_b   1.000
_cell.length_c   1.000
_cell.angle_alpha   90.00
_cell.angle_beta   90.00
_cell.angle_gamma   90.00
#
_symmetry.space_group_name_H-M   'P 1'
#
loop_
_entity.id
_entity.type
_entity.pdbx_description
1 polymer ?
#
loop_
_entity_poly.entity_id
_entity_poly.type
_entity_poly.pdbx_seq_one_letter_code
_entity_poly.pdbx_strand_id
1 'polypeptide(L)'
;MSIHIIVPVLCPAGLQNMSTLHFASALLPSGWADDVRVVVTDGTITKVTAGAAPEAGDERHRLAVPGTASLHSHAFQRGMAGLAEIRGDTADTFWTWRETMYRFALEMTPEDTEAVATLLYVEMLEQGFTRVGEFHYLHHDHDGSLYANPAEMATRIARAAEITGIGLTLLPSFYAHGSFGGAAPHAGQRRFICSVDQFARLMAATKLAIRDLPGANIGVAPHSLRAVTPEELSAIAPLAEGGPVHIHAAEQVREVEECIAWSGRRPVEWLLEHAPVDRRWCLIHATHTTATEISALAKSGAVAGLCPITEASLGDGIFPTREFVDAGGRFGIGTDSNVLVGVADELRQLEYGQRLKHRERNVLSGGPGISTGRALFDAALAGGAQALAQPFAGLQPGARADIVTLDTTHPSLAGRSGDTVLDGWIFAAGSCAVDCVWAGGNKVVDGGRHRLRQSARDKFNAAVRRLVA
;
A
#
# COMPACT_ATOMS: atom_id res chain seq x y z
N MET A 1 36.14 0.01 -37.61
CA MET A 1 34.79 -0.54 -37.36
C MET A 1 34.98 -1.82 -36.57
N SER A 2 35.04 -1.73 -35.24
CA SER A 2 35.23 -2.88 -34.35
C SER A 2 33.88 -3.27 -33.78
N ILE A 3 33.37 -4.42 -34.17
CA ILE A 3 32.13 -5.00 -33.65
C ILE A 3 32.45 -5.64 -32.32
N HIS A 4 31.94 -5.04 -31.21
CA HIS A 4 31.95 -5.69 -29.91
C HIS A 4 30.78 -6.66 -29.84
N ILE A 5 31.08 -7.93 -29.90
CA ILE A 5 30.13 -9.01 -29.65
C ILE A 5 29.96 -9.09 -28.12
N ILE A 6 28.79 -8.67 -27.62
CA ILE A 6 28.38 -8.92 -26.23
C ILE A 6 27.95 -10.40 -26.16
N VAL A 7 28.82 -11.22 -25.60
CA VAL A 7 28.47 -12.61 -25.23
C VAL A 7 27.57 -12.55 -24.01
N PRO A 8 26.36 -13.11 -24.05
CA PRO A 8 25.54 -13.22 -22.83
C PRO A 8 26.24 -14.19 -21.88
N VAL A 9 26.52 -13.69 -20.66
CA VAL A 9 26.99 -14.56 -19.59
C VAL A 9 25.79 -15.43 -19.18
N LEU A 10 25.82 -16.68 -19.62
CA LEU A 10 24.93 -17.73 -19.12
C LEU A 10 25.24 -17.91 -17.61
N CYS A 11 24.36 -17.48 -16.73
CA CYS A 11 24.38 -17.90 -15.34
C CYS A 11 24.20 -19.43 -15.30
N PRO A 12 25.08 -20.16 -14.58
CA PRO A 12 24.91 -21.60 -14.42
C PRO A 12 23.63 -21.87 -13.65
N ALA A 13 22.74 -22.67 -14.19
CA ALA A 13 21.58 -23.21 -13.49
C ALA A 13 22.08 -24.01 -12.27
N GLY A 14 21.67 -23.59 -11.04
CA GLY A 14 21.77 -24.50 -9.90
C GLY A 14 22.34 -24.00 -8.58
N LEU A 15 22.69 -22.75 -8.40
CA LEU A 15 22.97 -22.24 -7.03
C LEU A 15 21.70 -21.58 -6.48
N GLN A 16 20.96 -22.31 -5.63
CA GLN A 16 19.89 -21.71 -4.82
C GLN A 16 20.50 -20.59 -3.97
N ASN A 17 19.94 -19.39 -4.05
CA ASN A 17 20.37 -18.28 -3.21
C ASN A 17 19.81 -18.50 -1.80
N MET A 18 20.61 -19.11 -0.92
CA MET A 18 20.24 -19.44 0.45
C MET A 18 20.92 -18.47 1.41
N SER A 19 20.13 -17.87 2.29
CA SER A 19 20.63 -17.07 3.41
C SER A 19 20.01 -17.55 4.72
N THR A 20 20.75 -17.34 5.81
CA THR A 20 20.30 -17.72 7.15
C THR A 20 20.41 -16.52 8.08
N LEU A 21 19.34 -16.25 8.80
CA LEU A 21 19.22 -15.15 9.73
C LEU A 21 18.93 -15.70 11.13
N HIS A 22 19.54 -15.11 12.15
CA HIS A 22 19.26 -15.41 13.53
C HIS A 22 18.86 -14.15 14.30
N PHE A 23 17.72 -14.23 14.99
CA PHE A 23 17.17 -13.15 15.78
C PHE A 23 17.12 -13.57 17.26
N ALA A 24 17.63 -12.73 18.16
CA ALA A 24 17.53 -12.99 19.59
C ALA A 24 16.05 -13.01 20.04
N SER A 25 15.18 -12.21 19.38
CA SER A 25 13.73 -12.31 19.53
C SER A 25 13.04 -11.99 18.21
N ALA A 26 11.96 -12.71 17.85
CA ALA A 26 11.18 -12.44 16.65
C ALA A 26 9.68 -12.63 16.88
N LEU A 27 8.88 -11.81 16.19
CA LEU A 27 7.43 -11.93 16.18
C LEU A 27 7.00 -12.93 15.10
N LEU A 28 6.59 -14.11 15.55
CA LEU A 28 6.06 -15.20 14.72
C LEU A 28 4.51 -15.16 14.72
N PRO A 29 3.83 -15.91 13.84
CA PRO A 29 2.37 -16.04 13.90
C PRO A 29 1.83 -16.58 15.24
N SER A 30 2.64 -17.37 15.95
CA SER A 30 2.32 -17.89 17.28
C SER A 30 2.60 -16.91 18.43
N GLY A 31 3.15 -15.75 18.15
CA GLY A 31 3.61 -14.75 19.13
C GLY A 31 5.12 -14.59 19.14
N TRP A 32 5.63 -13.83 20.11
CA TRP A 32 7.06 -13.63 20.29
C TRP A 32 7.77 -14.95 20.65
N ALA A 33 8.91 -15.13 20.05
CA ALA A 33 9.80 -16.28 20.33
C ALA A 33 11.25 -15.80 20.43
N ASP A 34 12.03 -16.43 21.28
CA ASP A 34 13.45 -16.15 21.46
C ASP A 34 14.31 -17.13 20.65
N ASP A 35 15.53 -16.68 20.32
CA ASP A 35 16.52 -17.46 19.57
C ASP A 35 15.92 -18.08 18.30
N VAL A 36 15.41 -17.21 17.42
CA VAL A 36 14.73 -17.63 16.19
C VAL A 36 15.69 -17.63 15.00
N ARG A 37 15.87 -18.82 14.41
CA ARG A 37 16.64 -19.02 13.19
C ARG A 37 15.70 -19.14 11.99
N VAL A 38 15.93 -18.32 10.96
CA VAL A 38 15.15 -18.29 9.72
C VAL A 38 16.05 -18.65 8.55
N VAL A 39 15.62 -19.63 7.74
CA VAL A 39 16.28 -20.00 6.49
C VAL A 39 15.45 -19.45 5.33
N VAL A 40 16.11 -18.74 4.45
CA VAL A 40 15.52 -18.17 3.24
C VAL A 40 16.16 -18.80 2.02
N THR A 41 15.34 -19.25 1.08
CA THR A 41 15.80 -19.81 -0.20
C THR A 41 15.00 -19.15 -1.32
N ASP A 42 15.69 -18.55 -2.29
CA ASP A 42 15.09 -17.88 -3.44
C ASP A 42 13.95 -16.91 -3.06
N GLY A 43 14.20 -16.12 -2.02
CA GLY A 43 13.26 -15.09 -1.54
C GLY A 43 12.10 -15.59 -0.69
N THR A 44 12.03 -16.89 -0.42
CA THR A 44 10.97 -17.52 0.38
C THR A 44 11.54 -18.04 1.70
N ILE A 45 10.82 -17.85 2.80
CA ILE A 45 11.14 -18.49 4.08
C ILE A 45 10.87 -19.99 3.95
N THR A 46 11.90 -20.81 4.06
CA THR A 46 11.78 -22.26 3.95
C THR A 46 11.74 -22.96 5.30
N LYS A 47 12.35 -22.32 6.32
CA LYS A 47 12.33 -22.87 7.69
C LYS A 47 12.37 -21.75 8.73
N VAL A 48 11.61 -21.93 9.81
CA VAL A 48 11.67 -21.13 11.03
C VAL A 48 11.86 -22.04 12.21
N THR A 49 12.83 -21.78 13.06
CA THR A 49 13.12 -22.60 14.26
C THR A 49 13.32 -21.68 15.45
N ALA A 50 12.42 -21.75 16.41
CA ALA A 50 12.54 -21.03 17.69
C ALA A 50 13.37 -21.86 18.69
N GLY A 51 14.06 -21.18 19.63
CA GLY A 51 14.94 -21.80 20.60
C GLY A 51 16.22 -22.38 19.97
N ALA A 52 16.62 -21.93 18.80
CA ALA A 52 17.79 -22.42 18.09
C ALA A 52 19.01 -21.53 18.35
N ALA A 53 20.08 -22.09 18.86
CA ALA A 53 21.35 -21.33 18.97
C ALA A 53 21.83 -20.88 17.58
N PRO A 54 22.46 -19.71 17.48
CA PRO A 54 23.01 -19.23 16.23
C PRO A 54 24.14 -20.13 15.71
N GLU A 55 24.12 -20.43 14.42
CA GLU A 55 25.14 -21.20 13.74
C GLU A 55 26.22 -20.31 13.08
N ALA A 56 27.34 -20.92 12.71
CA ALA A 56 28.36 -20.22 11.93
C ALA A 56 27.79 -19.86 10.54
N GLY A 57 27.91 -18.58 10.16
CA GLY A 57 27.37 -18.07 8.90
C GLY A 57 25.99 -17.43 9.00
N ASP A 58 25.32 -17.54 10.14
CA ASP A 58 24.06 -16.81 10.36
C ASP A 58 24.33 -15.31 10.48
N GLU A 59 23.57 -14.51 9.76
CA GLU A 59 23.50 -13.06 9.96
C GLU A 59 22.65 -12.79 11.22
N ARG A 60 23.19 -12.06 12.20
CA ARG A 60 22.62 -11.96 13.54
C ARG A 60 22.03 -10.59 13.82
N HIS A 61 20.79 -10.59 14.30
CA HIS A 61 20.08 -9.39 14.72
C HIS A 61 19.40 -9.61 16.07
N ARG A 62 19.05 -8.52 16.74
CA ARG A 62 18.45 -8.59 18.07
C ARG A 62 16.96 -8.87 18.01
N LEU A 63 16.24 -8.16 17.12
CA LEU A 63 14.79 -8.19 17.13
C LEU A 63 14.25 -8.09 15.72
N ALA A 64 13.30 -9.00 15.37
CA ALA A 64 12.63 -8.98 14.09
C ALA A 64 11.11 -8.98 14.22
N VAL A 65 10.47 -8.27 13.29
CA VAL A 65 9.03 -8.32 13.03
C VAL A 65 8.81 -8.58 11.54
N PRO A 66 7.65 -9.13 11.14
CA PRO A 66 7.32 -9.25 9.73
C PRO A 66 7.19 -7.88 9.06
N GLY A 67 7.57 -7.80 7.78
CA GLY A 67 7.30 -6.62 6.96
C GLY A 67 5.81 -6.43 6.70
N THR A 68 5.37 -5.18 6.69
CA THR A 68 3.96 -4.81 6.52
C THR A 68 3.70 -4.35 5.08
N ALA A 69 2.46 -4.43 4.61
CA ALA A 69 2.04 -3.92 3.32
C ALA A 69 1.36 -2.54 3.47
N SER A 70 1.72 -1.58 2.58
CA SER A 70 0.85 -0.45 2.26
C SER A 70 -0.16 -0.96 1.23
N LEU A 71 -1.42 -1.17 1.65
CA LEU A 71 -2.41 -1.79 0.77
C LEU A 71 -2.96 -0.84 -0.30
N HIS A 72 -2.68 0.47 -0.19
CA HIS A 72 -3.16 1.50 -1.09
C HIS A 72 -2.14 2.63 -1.22
N SER A 73 -1.83 3.01 -2.46
CA SER A 73 -0.89 4.06 -2.80
C SER A 73 -1.16 4.60 -4.20
N HIS A 74 -1.00 5.91 -4.36
CA HIS A 74 -0.91 6.61 -5.64
C HIS A 74 0.49 7.21 -5.74
N ALA A 75 1.45 6.45 -6.25
CA ALA A 75 2.87 6.82 -6.19
C ALA A 75 3.16 8.23 -6.73
N PHE A 76 2.53 8.62 -7.83
CA PHE A 76 2.77 9.93 -8.45
C PHE A 76 2.44 11.10 -7.53
N GLN A 77 1.50 10.94 -6.58
CA GLN A 77 1.10 12.01 -5.65
C GLN A 77 2.21 12.35 -4.65
N ARG A 78 3.17 11.44 -4.41
CA ARG A 78 4.36 11.75 -3.58
C ARG A 78 5.09 13.00 -4.07
N GLY A 79 5.10 13.23 -5.39
CA GLY A 79 5.76 14.39 -5.98
C GLY A 79 5.12 15.74 -5.61
N MET A 80 3.84 15.75 -5.23
CA MET A 80 3.12 16.97 -4.85
C MET A 80 2.96 17.14 -3.34
N ALA A 81 3.54 16.28 -2.52
CA ALA A 81 3.41 16.37 -1.06
C ALA A 81 3.80 17.76 -0.55
N GLY A 82 2.92 18.40 0.24
CA GLY A 82 3.10 19.76 0.77
C GLY A 82 2.80 20.91 -0.19
N LEU A 83 2.45 20.66 -1.46
CA LEU A 83 2.12 21.73 -2.41
C LEU A 83 0.69 22.23 -2.30
N ALA A 84 -0.17 21.58 -1.57
CA ALA A 84 -1.58 21.91 -1.39
C ALA A 84 -1.91 22.49 0.00
N GLU A 85 -0.91 22.94 0.76
CA GLU A 85 -1.09 23.45 2.14
C GLU A 85 -1.28 24.98 2.22
N ILE A 86 -1.59 25.63 1.08
CA ILE A 86 -1.85 27.08 1.03
C ILE A 86 -3.35 27.28 0.89
N ARG A 87 -3.97 27.84 1.92
CA ARG A 87 -5.40 28.14 1.91
C ARG A 87 -5.73 29.21 0.85
N GLY A 88 -6.70 28.89 0.00
CA GLY A 88 -7.30 29.85 -0.93
C GLY A 88 -8.28 30.81 -0.27
N ASP A 89 -9.04 31.56 -1.08
CA ASP A 89 -10.03 32.54 -0.61
C ASP A 89 -11.24 31.89 0.08
N THR A 90 -11.47 30.61 -0.17
CA THR A 90 -12.55 29.80 0.44
C THR A 90 -11.99 28.75 1.39
N ALA A 91 -12.85 27.96 2.04
CA ALA A 91 -12.42 26.79 2.77
C ALA A 91 -11.83 25.74 1.81
N ASP A 92 -10.62 25.28 2.10
CA ASP A 92 -10.02 24.17 1.37
C ASP A 92 -10.66 22.84 1.76
N THR A 93 -10.78 21.98 0.77
CA THR A 93 -11.42 20.68 0.88
C THR A 93 -10.68 19.69 -0.03
N PHE A 94 -11.00 18.41 0.05
CA PHE A 94 -10.62 17.39 -0.94
C PHE A 94 -10.77 17.90 -2.39
N TRP A 95 -11.80 18.68 -2.72
CA TRP A 95 -12.08 19.15 -4.07
C TRP A 95 -11.09 20.19 -4.56
N THR A 96 -10.62 21.09 -3.69
CA THR A 96 -9.57 22.07 -4.03
C THR A 96 -8.20 21.42 -4.14
N TRP A 97 -7.90 20.47 -3.27
CA TRP A 97 -6.69 19.63 -3.34
C TRP A 97 -6.63 18.84 -4.65
N ARG A 98 -7.75 18.26 -5.08
CA ARG A 98 -7.87 17.50 -6.32
C ARG A 98 -7.52 18.31 -7.58
N GLU A 99 -7.84 19.58 -7.63
CA GLU A 99 -7.46 20.45 -8.74
C GLU A 99 -5.93 20.62 -8.84
N THR A 100 -5.23 20.71 -7.72
CA THR A 100 -3.76 20.73 -7.68
C THR A 100 -3.19 19.39 -8.14
N MET A 101 -3.78 18.28 -7.70
CA MET A 101 -3.39 16.95 -8.13
C MET A 101 -3.54 16.75 -9.65
N TYR A 102 -4.64 17.21 -10.25
CA TYR A 102 -4.82 17.11 -11.70
C TYR A 102 -3.76 17.90 -12.46
N ARG A 103 -3.49 19.14 -12.07
CA ARG A 103 -2.43 19.95 -12.71
C ARG A 103 -1.10 19.24 -12.66
N PHE A 104 -0.73 18.69 -11.50
CA PHE A 104 0.52 17.96 -11.34
C PHE A 104 0.56 16.68 -12.21
N ALA A 105 -0.50 15.90 -12.18
CA ALA A 105 -0.61 14.66 -12.96
C ALA A 105 -0.53 14.89 -14.47
N LEU A 106 -1.05 16.02 -14.97
CA LEU A 106 -1.02 16.36 -16.40
C LEU A 106 0.38 16.64 -16.94
N GLU A 107 1.32 17.05 -16.09
CA GLU A 107 2.69 17.44 -16.49
C GLU A 107 3.72 16.31 -16.34
N MET A 108 3.35 15.19 -15.69
CA MET A 108 4.30 14.09 -15.43
C MET A 108 4.61 13.29 -16.69
N THR A 109 5.90 13.08 -16.95
CA THR A 109 6.40 12.14 -17.97
C THR A 109 6.47 10.72 -17.39
N PRO A 110 6.62 9.67 -18.23
CA PRO A 110 6.94 8.32 -17.77
C PRO A 110 8.19 8.26 -16.87
N GLU A 111 9.23 9.01 -17.22
CA GLU A 111 10.49 9.10 -16.46
C GLU A 111 10.29 9.75 -15.09
N ASP A 112 9.45 10.78 -14.99
CA ASP A 112 9.11 11.40 -13.70
C ASP A 112 8.34 10.43 -12.82
N THR A 113 7.39 9.70 -13.39
CA THR A 113 6.62 8.68 -12.67
C THR A 113 7.53 7.59 -12.10
N GLU A 114 8.51 7.11 -12.89
CA GLU A 114 9.52 6.15 -12.41
C GLU A 114 10.37 6.75 -11.28
N ALA A 115 10.83 8.00 -11.44
CA ALA A 115 11.68 8.66 -10.44
C ALA A 115 10.95 8.89 -9.13
N VAL A 116 9.68 9.35 -9.19
CA VAL A 116 8.84 9.62 -8.02
C VAL A 116 8.49 8.30 -7.31
N ALA A 117 8.04 7.28 -8.05
CA ALA A 117 7.74 5.97 -7.48
C ALA A 117 8.98 5.30 -6.88
N THR A 118 10.15 5.46 -7.51
CA THR A 118 11.41 4.90 -6.97
C THR A 118 11.75 5.49 -5.61
N LEU A 119 11.66 6.82 -5.43
CA LEU A 119 11.93 7.42 -4.11
C LEU A 119 10.89 7.00 -3.09
N LEU A 120 9.61 7.02 -3.46
CA LEU A 120 8.53 6.58 -2.57
C LEU A 120 8.76 5.15 -2.06
N TYR A 121 9.10 4.21 -2.94
CA TYR A 121 9.30 2.82 -2.57
C TYR A 121 10.55 2.62 -1.72
N VAL A 122 11.59 3.45 -1.92
CA VAL A 122 12.73 3.54 -1.00
C VAL A 122 12.27 4.00 0.38
N GLU A 123 11.45 5.06 0.46
CA GLU A 123 10.91 5.57 1.72
C GLU A 123 10.00 4.55 2.41
N MET A 124 9.15 3.84 1.68
CA MET A 124 8.32 2.77 2.21
C MET A 124 9.17 1.67 2.86
N LEU A 125 10.22 1.21 2.18
CA LEU A 125 11.13 0.18 2.70
C LEU A 125 11.86 0.66 3.97
N GLU A 126 12.36 1.88 3.99
CA GLU A 126 13.01 2.47 5.16
C GLU A 126 12.07 2.63 6.37
N GLN A 127 10.77 2.56 6.14
CA GLN A 127 9.72 2.74 7.15
C GLN A 127 9.00 1.43 7.52
N GLY A 128 9.48 0.28 7.03
CA GLY A 128 8.96 -1.04 7.38
C GLY A 128 7.86 -1.58 6.48
N PHE A 129 7.44 -0.85 5.45
CA PHE A 129 6.61 -1.40 4.39
C PHE A 129 7.49 -2.21 3.42
N THR A 130 7.16 -3.47 3.21
CA THR A 130 7.89 -4.36 2.30
C THR A 130 7.12 -4.68 1.03
N ARG A 131 5.85 -4.26 0.97
CA ARG A 131 4.96 -4.43 -0.17
C ARG A 131 4.05 -3.22 -0.33
N VAL A 132 3.67 -2.94 -1.59
CA VAL A 132 2.74 -1.89 -1.93
C VAL A 132 1.63 -2.40 -2.84
N GLY A 133 0.38 -2.01 -2.54
CA GLY A 133 -0.75 -2.06 -3.45
C GLY A 133 -0.82 -0.73 -4.19
N GLU A 134 -0.31 -0.69 -5.40
CA GLU A 134 -0.26 0.55 -6.20
C GLU A 134 -1.52 0.71 -7.03
N PHE A 135 -2.41 1.60 -6.59
CA PHE A 135 -3.64 1.97 -7.26
C PHE A 135 -3.32 2.99 -8.36
N HIS A 136 -3.06 2.48 -9.56
CA HIS A 136 -2.47 3.23 -10.64
C HIS A 136 -3.50 3.67 -11.67
N TYR A 137 -3.73 4.99 -11.83
CA TYR A 137 -4.71 5.54 -12.79
C TYR A 137 -4.13 6.56 -13.79
N LEU A 138 -2.83 6.84 -13.74
CA LEU A 138 -2.16 7.68 -14.73
C LEU A 138 -1.73 6.82 -15.92
N HIS A 139 -2.57 6.73 -16.96
CA HIS A 139 -2.38 5.75 -18.05
C HIS A 139 -1.86 6.34 -19.35
N HIS A 140 -2.37 7.53 -19.72
CA HIS A 140 -2.22 8.10 -21.07
C HIS A 140 -1.21 9.23 -21.10
N ASP A 141 -0.84 9.66 -22.32
CA ASP A 141 0.03 10.81 -22.53
C ASP A 141 -0.64 12.14 -22.12
N HIS A 142 0.09 13.21 -22.12
CA HIS A 142 -0.32 14.53 -21.63
C HIS A 142 -1.63 15.06 -22.27
N ASP A 143 -1.83 14.74 -23.55
CA ASP A 143 -3.05 15.12 -24.29
C ASP A 143 -4.20 14.12 -24.14
N GLY A 144 -3.98 13.00 -23.43
CA GLY A 144 -4.94 11.89 -23.28
C GLY A 144 -4.84 10.82 -24.35
N SER A 145 -3.89 10.91 -25.28
CA SER A 145 -3.64 9.88 -26.28
C SER A 145 -2.99 8.63 -25.67
N LEU A 146 -3.21 7.51 -26.32
CA LEU A 146 -2.61 6.25 -25.88
C LEU A 146 -1.12 6.20 -26.22
N TYR A 147 -0.29 5.74 -25.29
CA TYR A 147 1.08 5.34 -25.63
C TYR A 147 1.09 4.14 -26.57
N ALA A 148 2.18 3.99 -27.34
CA ALA A 148 2.38 2.80 -28.20
C ALA A 148 2.33 1.49 -27.39
N ASN A 149 2.89 1.51 -26.17
CA ASN A 149 2.65 0.48 -25.16
C ASN A 149 1.51 0.94 -24.24
N PRO A 150 0.33 0.29 -24.24
CA PRO A 150 -0.78 0.69 -23.37
C PRO A 150 -0.42 0.69 -21.88
N ALA A 151 0.58 -0.10 -21.46
CA ALA A 151 1.06 -0.18 -20.10
C ALA A 151 2.33 0.64 -19.85
N GLU A 152 2.65 1.66 -20.65
CA GLU A 152 3.89 2.45 -20.48
C GLU A 152 4.05 2.96 -19.04
N MET A 153 3.05 3.63 -18.52
CA MET A 153 3.09 4.20 -17.17
C MET A 153 3.12 3.10 -16.09
N ALA A 154 2.35 2.03 -16.26
CA ALA A 154 2.37 0.86 -15.37
C ALA A 154 3.72 0.14 -15.39
N THR A 155 4.41 0.10 -16.54
CA THR A 155 5.78 -0.44 -16.68
C THR A 155 6.77 0.38 -15.86
N ARG A 156 6.61 1.71 -15.78
CA ARG A 156 7.45 2.58 -14.94
C ARG A 156 7.29 2.29 -13.44
N ILE A 157 6.07 2.03 -13.02
CA ILE A 157 5.77 1.57 -11.65
C ILE A 157 6.43 0.20 -11.37
N ALA A 158 6.27 -0.76 -12.28
CA ALA A 158 6.89 -2.08 -12.16
C ALA A 158 8.43 -1.97 -12.09
N ARG A 159 9.02 -1.09 -12.91
CA ARG A 159 10.47 -0.83 -12.91
C ARG A 159 10.93 -0.23 -11.57
N ALA A 160 10.18 0.72 -11.01
CA ALA A 160 10.49 1.28 -9.69
C ALA A 160 10.45 0.20 -8.59
N ALA A 161 9.49 -0.73 -8.64
CA ALA A 161 9.43 -1.85 -7.72
C ALA A 161 10.60 -2.84 -7.90
N GLU A 162 10.96 -3.15 -9.14
CA GLU A 162 12.09 -4.02 -9.47
C GLU A 162 13.42 -3.50 -8.91
N ILE A 163 13.74 -2.24 -9.14
CA ILE A 163 15.04 -1.67 -8.73
C ILE A 163 15.13 -1.43 -7.22
N THR A 164 14.01 -1.15 -6.54
CA THR A 164 13.98 -0.96 -5.09
C THR A 164 13.88 -2.28 -4.32
N GLY A 165 13.27 -3.30 -4.93
CA GLY A 165 13.04 -4.60 -4.32
C GLY A 165 11.73 -4.70 -3.52
N ILE A 166 10.91 -3.64 -3.49
CA ILE A 166 9.60 -3.69 -2.82
C ILE A 166 8.68 -4.72 -3.50
N GLY A 167 7.89 -5.45 -2.72
CA GLY A 167 6.86 -6.31 -3.29
C GLY A 167 5.74 -5.46 -3.92
N LEU A 168 5.22 -5.87 -5.07
CA LEU A 168 4.21 -5.13 -5.81
C LEU A 168 2.93 -5.94 -5.98
N THR A 169 1.79 -5.33 -5.66
CA THR A 169 0.48 -5.70 -6.20
C THR A 169 0.01 -4.50 -7.01
N LEU A 170 0.04 -4.64 -8.34
CA LEU A 170 -0.32 -3.54 -9.24
C LEU A 170 -1.82 -3.58 -9.52
N LEU A 171 -2.48 -2.46 -9.32
CA LEU A 171 -3.93 -2.28 -9.39
C LEU A 171 -4.24 -1.22 -10.45
N PRO A 172 -4.22 -1.55 -11.77
CA PRO A 172 -4.65 -0.61 -12.79
C PRO A 172 -6.08 -0.16 -12.50
N SER A 173 -6.30 1.15 -12.56
CA SER A 173 -7.59 1.71 -12.19
C SER A 173 -8.42 2.00 -13.43
N PHE A 174 -9.65 1.52 -13.43
CA PHE A 174 -10.65 1.88 -14.40
C PHE A 174 -11.31 3.21 -14.03
N TYR A 175 -11.22 4.15 -14.94
CA TYR A 175 -11.80 5.49 -14.79
C TYR A 175 -12.45 5.88 -16.13
N ALA A 176 -13.76 6.04 -16.20
CA ALA A 176 -14.47 6.37 -17.44
C ALA A 176 -15.28 7.67 -17.36
N HIS A 177 -15.70 8.08 -16.16
CA HIS A 177 -16.70 9.14 -15.99
C HIS A 177 -16.25 10.20 -14.97
N GLY A 178 -16.79 11.40 -15.08
CA GLY A 178 -16.48 12.54 -14.20
C GLY A 178 -17.25 12.54 -12.87
N SER A 179 -18.43 11.89 -12.82
CA SER A 179 -19.27 11.72 -11.65
C SER A 179 -20.31 10.61 -11.87
N PHE A 180 -21.16 10.37 -10.87
CA PHE A 180 -22.20 9.36 -10.87
C PHE A 180 -23.10 9.40 -12.12
N GLY A 181 -23.66 8.24 -12.49
CA GLY A 181 -24.59 8.12 -13.61
C GLY A 181 -23.96 8.30 -14.99
N GLY A 182 -22.66 8.12 -15.12
CA GLY A 182 -21.99 8.22 -16.42
C GLY A 182 -21.76 9.66 -16.88
N ALA A 183 -21.64 10.62 -15.96
CA ALA A 183 -21.37 12.02 -16.30
C ALA A 183 -20.06 12.16 -17.09
N ALA A 184 -20.05 13.04 -18.09
CA ALA A 184 -18.88 13.24 -18.94
C ALA A 184 -17.66 13.69 -18.11
N PRO A 185 -16.46 13.17 -18.40
CA PRO A 185 -15.23 13.59 -17.72
C PRO A 185 -14.84 15.00 -18.16
N HIS A 186 -14.14 15.72 -17.27
CA HIS A 186 -13.56 17.03 -17.61
C HIS A 186 -12.09 16.90 -18.08
N ALA A 187 -11.57 17.99 -18.67
CA ALA A 187 -10.24 17.99 -19.29
C ALA A 187 -9.09 17.55 -18.37
N GLY A 188 -9.20 17.80 -17.05
CA GLY A 188 -8.20 17.39 -16.06
C GLY A 188 -8.08 15.86 -15.90
N GLN A 189 -9.10 15.11 -16.30
CA GLN A 189 -9.15 13.65 -16.16
C GLN A 189 -8.65 12.89 -17.41
N ARG A 190 -8.29 13.59 -18.48
CA ARG A 190 -8.01 13.00 -19.80
C ARG A 190 -6.95 11.89 -19.79
N ARG A 191 -5.99 11.93 -18.87
CA ARG A 191 -4.94 10.90 -18.77
C ARG A 191 -5.38 9.61 -18.09
N PHE A 192 -6.58 9.60 -17.51
CA PHE A 192 -7.11 8.47 -16.73
C PHE A 192 -8.16 7.68 -17.49
N ILE A 193 -8.83 8.32 -18.46
CA ILE A 193 -10.06 7.84 -19.08
C ILE A 193 -9.82 6.65 -20.01
N CYS A 194 -10.46 5.52 -19.67
CA CYS A 194 -10.45 4.30 -20.48
C CYS A 194 -11.88 3.85 -20.81
N SER A 195 -12.10 3.35 -22.03
CA SER A 195 -13.22 2.45 -22.28
C SER A 195 -12.94 1.06 -21.73
N VAL A 196 -13.95 0.22 -21.60
CA VAL A 196 -13.80 -1.20 -21.15
C VAL A 196 -12.79 -1.95 -22.03
N ASP A 197 -12.85 -1.77 -23.36
CA ASP A 197 -11.91 -2.42 -24.29
C ASP A 197 -10.47 -1.91 -24.16
N GLN A 198 -10.29 -0.60 -23.94
CA GLN A 198 -8.96 -0.03 -23.68
C GLN A 198 -8.40 -0.55 -22.36
N PHE A 199 -9.24 -0.61 -21.34
CA PHE A 199 -8.84 -1.15 -20.03
C PHE A 199 -8.48 -2.63 -20.09
N ALA A 200 -9.21 -3.45 -20.83
CA ALA A 200 -8.88 -4.87 -21.03
C ALA A 200 -7.49 -5.03 -21.70
N ARG A 201 -7.17 -4.18 -22.70
CA ARG A 201 -5.83 -4.16 -23.32
C ARG A 201 -4.75 -3.69 -22.36
N LEU A 202 -5.04 -2.66 -21.55
CA LEU A 202 -4.14 -2.18 -20.49
C LEU A 202 -3.84 -3.28 -19.48
N MET A 203 -4.86 -4.00 -19.00
CA MET A 203 -4.70 -5.12 -18.08
C MET A 203 -3.82 -6.23 -18.65
N ALA A 204 -4.04 -6.62 -19.90
CA ALA A 204 -3.22 -7.62 -20.57
C ALA A 204 -1.75 -7.18 -20.69
N ALA A 205 -1.49 -5.94 -21.11
CA ALA A 205 -0.15 -5.38 -21.20
C ALA A 205 0.53 -5.23 -19.82
N THR A 206 -0.21 -4.84 -18.80
CA THR A 206 0.30 -4.72 -17.41
C THR A 206 0.70 -6.09 -16.85
N LYS A 207 -0.07 -7.15 -17.10
CA LYS A 207 0.30 -8.52 -16.73
C LYS A 207 1.66 -8.92 -17.32
N LEU A 208 1.90 -8.56 -18.59
CA LEU A 208 3.19 -8.82 -19.24
C LEU A 208 4.32 -8.01 -18.59
N ALA A 209 4.06 -6.75 -18.23
CA ALA A 209 5.07 -5.87 -17.62
C ALA A 209 5.55 -6.35 -16.23
N ILE A 210 4.70 -7.02 -15.45
CA ILE A 210 5.08 -7.52 -14.11
C ILE A 210 5.40 -9.02 -14.07
N ARG A 211 5.28 -9.72 -15.19
CA ARG A 211 5.39 -11.20 -15.25
C ARG A 211 6.66 -11.75 -14.63
N ASP A 212 7.79 -11.08 -14.88
CA ASP A 212 9.10 -11.52 -14.43
C ASP A 212 9.52 -10.89 -13.09
N LEU A 213 8.63 -10.11 -12.45
CA LEU A 213 8.86 -9.48 -11.14
C LEU A 213 8.49 -10.46 -10.01
N PRO A 214 9.46 -10.93 -9.20
CA PRO A 214 9.22 -11.97 -8.21
C PRO A 214 8.14 -11.61 -7.18
N GLY A 215 7.12 -12.46 -7.08
CA GLY A 215 6.03 -12.27 -6.13
C GLY A 215 5.11 -11.08 -6.42
N ALA A 216 5.17 -10.51 -7.63
CA ALA A 216 4.22 -9.49 -8.05
C ALA A 216 2.83 -10.10 -8.29
N ASN A 217 1.80 -9.33 -7.95
CA ASN A 217 0.40 -9.65 -8.22
C ASN A 217 -0.24 -8.53 -9.05
N ILE A 218 -1.37 -8.86 -9.68
CA ILE A 218 -2.23 -7.90 -10.35
C ILE A 218 -3.66 -8.01 -9.82
N GLY A 219 -4.33 -6.89 -9.72
CA GLY A 219 -5.76 -6.80 -9.44
C GLY A 219 -6.43 -5.77 -10.33
N VAL A 220 -7.68 -5.48 -10.05
CA VAL A 220 -8.47 -4.45 -10.74
C VAL A 220 -8.90 -3.39 -9.74
N ALA A 221 -8.83 -2.14 -10.16
CA ALA A 221 -9.29 -1.03 -9.32
C ALA A 221 -10.33 -0.17 -10.08
N PRO A 222 -11.65 -0.49 -10.00
CA PRO A 222 -12.67 0.50 -10.30
C PRO A 222 -12.40 1.72 -9.42
N HIS A 223 -12.14 2.91 -10.02
CA HIS A 223 -11.69 4.04 -9.20
C HIS A 223 -12.67 4.34 -8.05
N SER A 224 -13.92 4.54 -8.38
CA SER A 224 -15.03 4.76 -7.43
C SER A 224 -16.35 4.68 -8.20
N LEU A 225 -17.50 4.65 -7.54
CA LEU A 225 -18.81 4.71 -8.20
C LEU A 225 -19.05 6.02 -8.97
N ARG A 226 -18.23 7.04 -8.74
CA ARG A 226 -18.22 8.29 -9.55
C ARG A 226 -17.61 8.07 -10.94
N ALA A 227 -16.76 7.08 -11.10
CA ALA A 227 -15.94 6.89 -12.29
C ALA A 227 -16.35 5.69 -13.14
N VAL A 228 -17.35 4.93 -12.72
CA VAL A 228 -17.80 3.68 -13.36
C VAL A 228 -19.32 3.57 -13.34
N THR A 229 -19.92 3.11 -14.44
CA THR A 229 -21.34 2.70 -14.44
C THR A 229 -21.53 1.29 -13.88
N PRO A 230 -22.76 0.87 -13.50
CA PRO A 230 -23.02 -0.50 -13.06
C PRO A 230 -22.63 -1.56 -14.09
N GLU A 231 -22.88 -1.30 -15.37
CA GLU A 231 -22.56 -2.18 -16.48
C GLU A 231 -21.04 -2.32 -16.66
N GLU A 232 -20.33 -1.20 -16.59
CA GLU A 232 -18.87 -1.18 -16.67
C GLU A 232 -18.24 -1.90 -15.47
N LEU A 233 -18.72 -1.65 -14.25
CA LEU A 233 -18.24 -2.35 -13.04
C LEU A 233 -18.40 -3.87 -13.20
N SER A 234 -19.54 -4.31 -13.72
CA SER A 234 -19.81 -5.73 -13.98
C SER A 234 -18.90 -6.31 -15.06
N ALA A 235 -18.49 -5.49 -16.04
CA ALA A 235 -17.60 -5.91 -17.14
C ALA A 235 -16.13 -5.98 -16.73
N ILE A 236 -15.66 -5.05 -15.85
CA ILE A 236 -14.23 -4.97 -15.50
C ILE A 236 -13.83 -5.80 -14.28
N ALA A 237 -14.72 -6.00 -13.30
CA ALA A 237 -14.39 -6.77 -12.10
C ALA A 237 -13.88 -8.20 -12.40
N PRO A 238 -14.41 -8.93 -13.39
CA PRO A 238 -13.90 -10.25 -13.79
C PRO A 238 -12.48 -10.23 -14.34
N LEU A 239 -11.96 -9.08 -14.84
CA LEU A 239 -10.60 -8.94 -15.35
C LEU A 239 -9.53 -9.12 -14.25
N ALA A 240 -9.92 -9.09 -12.97
CA ALA A 240 -9.07 -9.46 -11.85
C ALA A 240 -8.65 -10.94 -11.87
N GLU A 241 -9.38 -11.82 -12.57
CA GLU A 241 -9.09 -13.26 -12.70
C GLU A 241 -8.82 -13.95 -11.34
N GLY A 242 -9.60 -13.61 -10.32
CA GLY A 242 -9.41 -14.10 -8.96
C GLY A 242 -8.47 -13.26 -8.09
N GLY A 243 -7.78 -12.28 -8.64
CA GLY A 243 -6.99 -11.28 -7.92
C GLY A 243 -7.85 -10.28 -7.13
N PRO A 244 -7.21 -9.34 -6.43
CA PRO A 244 -7.91 -8.37 -5.61
C PRO A 244 -8.68 -7.33 -6.43
N VAL A 245 -9.74 -6.79 -5.83
CA VAL A 245 -10.53 -5.68 -6.38
C VAL A 245 -10.57 -4.54 -5.35
N HIS A 246 -10.00 -3.39 -5.71
CA HIS A 246 -9.96 -2.22 -4.84
C HIS A 246 -10.85 -1.12 -5.38
N ILE A 247 -11.52 -0.37 -4.51
CA ILE A 247 -12.39 0.74 -4.90
C ILE A 247 -12.45 1.78 -3.78
N HIS A 248 -12.36 3.08 -4.13
CA HIS A 248 -12.66 4.15 -3.19
C HIS A 248 -14.18 4.20 -2.94
N ALA A 249 -14.57 4.28 -1.69
CA ALA A 249 -15.98 4.30 -1.32
C ALA A 249 -16.23 5.17 -0.09
N ALA A 250 -17.23 6.04 -0.16
CA ALA A 250 -17.70 6.88 0.95
C ALA A 250 -16.57 7.67 1.65
N GLU A 251 -15.59 8.16 0.89
CA GLU A 251 -14.48 8.95 1.37
C GLU A 251 -14.95 10.33 1.85
N GLN A 252 -15.81 10.98 1.06
CA GLN A 252 -16.28 12.34 1.29
C GLN A 252 -17.79 12.39 1.53
N VAL A 253 -18.25 13.29 2.41
CA VAL A 253 -19.70 13.51 2.66
C VAL A 253 -20.43 13.82 1.36
N ARG A 254 -19.86 14.70 0.52
CA ARG A 254 -20.43 15.06 -0.78
C ARG A 254 -20.57 13.85 -1.71
N GLU A 255 -19.61 12.92 -1.72
CA GLU A 255 -19.71 11.67 -2.48
C GLU A 255 -20.93 10.87 -2.02
N VAL A 256 -21.15 10.77 -0.72
CA VAL A 256 -22.32 10.05 -0.16
C VAL A 256 -23.61 10.71 -0.61
N GLU A 257 -23.70 12.04 -0.50
CA GLU A 257 -24.88 12.81 -0.90
C GLU A 257 -25.18 12.67 -2.40
N GLU A 258 -24.17 12.78 -3.26
CA GLU A 258 -24.30 12.60 -4.71
C GLU A 258 -24.69 11.16 -5.07
N CYS A 259 -24.18 10.15 -4.36
CA CYS A 259 -24.56 8.75 -4.57
C CYS A 259 -26.02 8.50 -4.21
N ILE A 260 -26.49 9.05 -3.09
CA ILE A 260 -27.90 8.97 -2.69
C ILE A 260 -28.80 9.67 -3.71
N ALA A 261 -28.41 10.85 -4.19
CA ALA A 261 -29.18 11.58 -5.22
C ALA A 261 -29.28 10.79 -6.53
N TRP A 262 -28.23 10.06 -6.91
CA TRP A 262 -28.18 9.24 -8.12
C TRP A 262 -28.95 7.93 -7.99
N SER A 263 -28.73 7.18 -6.91
CA SER A 263 -29.16 5.78 -6.80
C SER A 263 -30.21 5.52 -5.72
N GLY A 264 -30.44 6.48 -4.83
CA GLY A 264 -31.24 6.27 -3.62
C GLY A 264 -30.51 5.46 -2.55
N ARG A 265 -29.22 5.16 -2.73
CA ARG A 265 -28.38 4.36 -1.82
C ARG A 265 -27.09 5.10 -1.48
N ARG A 266 -26.50 4.76 -0.33
CA ARG A 266 -25.16 5.19 0.06
C ARG A 266 -24.10 4.34 -0.70
N PRO A 267 -22.85 4.81 -0.84
CA PRO A 267 -21.85 4.11 -1.68
C PRO A 267 -21.59 2.66 -1.25
N VAL A 268 -21.35 2.42 0.05
CA VAL A 268 -21.08 1.07 0.57
C VAL A 268 -22.33 0.19 0.50
N GLU A 269 -23.51 0.72 0.82
CA GLU A 269 -24.79 0.05 0.67
C GLU A 269 -25.01 -0.39 -0.79
N TRP A 270 -24.79 0.52 -1.75
CA TRP A 270 -24.95 0.24 -3.17
C TRP A 270 -23.99 -0.88 -3.63
N LEU A 271 -22.72 -0.80 -3.25
CA LEU A 271 -21.73 -1.83 -3.60
C LEU A 271 -22.13 -3.21 -3.07
N LEU A 272 -22.56 -3.30 -1.83
CA LEU A 272 -22.96 -4.56 -1.21
C LEU A 272 -24.24 -5.15 -1.81
N GLU A 273 -25.13 -4.31 -2.37
CA GLU A 273 -26.35 -4.76 -3.03
C GLU A 273 -26.15 -5.13 -4.51
N HIS A 274 -25.23 -4.48 -5.23
CA HIS A 274 -25.14 -4.55 -6.69
C HIS A 274 -23.83 -5.13 -7.22
N ALA A 275 -22.80 -5.27 -6.39
CA ALA A 275 -21.53 -5.87 -6.78
C ALA A 275 -21.26 -7.16 -5.97
N PRO A 276 -20.48 -8.12 -6.50
CA PRO A 276 -20.15 -9.36 -5.80
C PRO A 276 -19.04 -9.11 -4.77
N VAL A 277 -19.30 -8.20 -3.82
CA VAL A 277 -18.34 -7.84 -2.77
C VAL A 277 -18.08 -9.03 -1.87
N ASP A 278 -16.87 -9.53 -1.89
CA ASP A 278 -16.38 -10.67 -1.12
C ASP A 278 -14.99 -10.40 -0.52
N ARG A 279 -14.36 -11.43 0.01
CA ARG A 279 -13.03 -11.36 0.64
C ARG A 279 -11.88 -10.83 -0.26
N ARG A 280 -12.09 -10.76 -1.58
CA ARG A 280 -11.10 -10.22 -2.53
C ARG A 280 -11.21 -8.70 -2.67
N TRP A 281 -12.29 -8.11 -2.17
CA TRP A 281 -12.52 -6.68 -2.24
C TRP A 281 -11.83 -5.93 -1.11
N CYS A 282 -11.33 -4.76 -1.45
CA CYS A 282 -10.85 -3.77 -0.51
C CYS A 282 -11.57 -2.44 -0.77
N LEU A 283 -12.38 -2.00 0.17
CA LEU A 283 -13.04 -0.70 0.12
C LEU A 283 -12.12 0.32 0.80
N ILE A 284 -11.59 1.24 -0.01
CA ILE A 284 -10.66 2.26 0.48
C ILE A 284 -11.44 3.37 1.18
N HIS A 285 -10.94 3.80 2.32
CA HIS A 285 -11.51 4.74 3.28
C HIS A 285 -12.77 4.23 3.96
N ALA A 286 -13.88 4.10 3.24
CA ALA A 286 -15.21 3.79 3.79
C ALA A 286 -15.58 4.69 4.99
N THR A 287 -15.06 5.92 5.05
CA THR A 287 -15.05 6.84 6.19
C THR A 287 -16.46 7.16 6.67
N HIS A 288 -17.37 7.47 5.72
CA HIS A 288 -18.73 7.88 6.01
C HIS A 288 -19.72 6.73 5.91
N THR A 289 -19.59 5.73 6.79
CA THR A 289 -20.46 4.55 6.86
C THR A 289 -21.41 4.61 8.05
N THR A 290 -22.59 4.02 7.89
CA THR A 290 -23.58 3.81 8.97
C THR A 290 -23.29 2.51 9.71
N ALA A 291 -23.90 2.32 10.90
CA ALA A 291 -23.80 1.07 11.64
C ALA A 291 -24.28 -0.16 10.84
N THR A 292 -25.28 0.03 10.00
CA THR A 292 -25.80 -1.03 9.11
C THR A 292 -24.75 -1.40 8.04
N GLU A 293 -24.17 -0.39 7.38
CA GLU A 293 -23.12 -0.61 6.38
C GLU A 293 -21.87 -1.26 7.01
N ILE A 294 -21.46 -0.84 8.21
CA ILE A 294 -20.34 -1.44 8.98
C ILE A 294 -20.59 -2.93 9.22
N SER A 295 -21.78 -3.29 9.73
CA SER A 295 -22.12 -4.70 9.98
C SER A 295 -22.18 -5.53 8.69
N ALA A 296 -22.70 -4.96 7.61
CA ALA A 296 -22.80 -5.64 6.32
C ALA A 296 -21.40 -5.80 5.66
N LEU A 297 -20.56 -4.76 5.72
CA LEU A 297 -19.19 -4.81 5.22
C LEU A 297 -18.34 -5.84 5.96
N ALA A 298 -18.43 -5.88 7.30
CA ALA A 298 -17.74 -6.90 8.09
C ALA A 298 -18.17 -8.33 7.69
N LYS A 299 -19.47 -8.55 7.47
CA LYS A 299 -20.01 -9.86 7.06
C LYS A 299 -19.62 -10.27 5.63
N SER A 300 -19.37 -9.34 4.72
CA SER A 300 -18.93 -9.63 3.36
C SER A 300 -17.54 -10.27 3.31
N GLY A 301 -16.74 -10.06 4.36
CA GLY A 301 -15.34 -10.47 4.43
C GLY A 301 -14.38 -9.59 3.65
N ALA A 302 -14.86 -8.50 3.04
CA ALA A 302 -14.01 -7.50 2.40
C ALA A 302 -13.15 -6.75 3.43
N VAL A 303 -12.04 -6.20 2.97
CA VAL A 303 -11.10 -5.42 3.80
C VAL A 303 -11.48 -3.95 3.74
N ALA A 304 -11.49 -3.25 4.88
CA ALA A 304 -11.45 -1.80 4.90
C ALA A 304 -10.01 -1.34 4.75
N GLY A 305 -9.71 -0.62 3.66
CA GLY A 305 -8.40 -0.06 3.40
C GLY A 305 -8.30 1.35 3.97
N LEU A 306 -7.68 1.49 5.14
CA LEU A 306 -7.61 2.75 5.85
C LEU A 306 -6.32 3.49 5.54
N CYS A 307 -6.40 4.79 5.33
CA CYS A 307 -5.27 5.65 5.00
C CYS A 307 -5.21 6.83 5.99
N PRO A 308 -4.97 6.56 7.29
CA PRO A 308 -5.20 7.50 8.38
C PRO A 308 -4.50 8.85 8.23
N ILE A 309 -3.29 8.88 7.69
CA ILE A 309 -2.55 10.13 7.48
C ILE A 309 -3.18 10.94 6.35
N THR A 310 -3.54 10.30 5.23
CA THR A 310 -4.20 11.00 4.12
C THR A 310 -5.59 11.47 4.53
N GLU A 311 -6.38 10.63 5.20
CA GLU A 311 -7.70 10.99 5.72
C GLU A 311 -7.64 12.20 6.66
N ALA A 312 -6.58 12.29 7.49
CA ALA A 312 -6.33 13.45 8.33
C ALA A 312 -5.86 14.67 7.52
N SER A 313 -4.99 14.47 6.53
CA SER A 313 -4.46 15.54 5.66
C SER A 313 -5.55 16.19 4.79
N LEU A 314 -6.49 15.37 4.28
CA LEU A 314 -7.59 15.85 3.43
C LEU A 314 -8.83 16.27 4.21
N GLY A 315 -8.86 15.97 5.53
CA GLY A 315 -9.99 16.30 6.38
C GLY A 315 -11.22 15.43 6.08
N ASP A 316 -11.02 14.18 5.66
CA ASP A 316 -12.10 13.27 5.28
C ASP A 316 -12.98 12.91 6.47
N GLY A 317 -12.38 12.67 7.62
CA GLY A 317 -13.07 12.24 8.82
C GLY A 317 -12.42 11.03 9.47
N ILE A 318 -13.16 10.34 10.34
CA ILE A 318 -12.64 9.20 11.08
C ILE A 318 -13.54 7.99 10.84
N PHE A 319 -12.99 6.97 10.16
CA PHE A 319 -13.68 5.68 9.98
C PHE A 319 -14.05 5.06 11.35
N PRO A 320 -15.23 4.44 11.51
CA PRO A 320 -15.64 3.81 12.75
C PRO A 320 -14.93 2.46 12.99
N THR A 321 -13.62 2.51 13.20
CA THR A 321 -12.75 1.31 13.25
C THR A 321 -13.09 0.39 14.41
N ARG A 322 -13.41 0.94 15.60
CA ARG A 322 -13.82 0.15 16.77
C ARG A 322 -15.04 -0.69 16.41
N GLU A 323 -16.09 -0.03 15.93
CA GLU A 323 -17.36 -0.66 15.59
C GLU A 323 -17.21 -1.72 14.50
N PHE A 324 -16.30 -1.47 13.53
CA PHE A 324 -16.01 -2.40 12.46
C PHE A 324 -15.27 -3.65 12.96
N VAL A 325 -14.26 -3.48 13.80
CA VAL A 325 -13.50 -4.59 14.41
C VAL A 325 -14.41 -5.40 15.35
N ASP A 326 -15.23 -4.75 16.16
CA ASP A 326 -16.20 -5.40 17.03
C ASP A 326 -17.24 -6.22 16.27
N ALA A 327 -17.56 -5.82 15.03
CA ALA A 327 -18.40 -6.60 14.10
C ALA A 327 -17.66 -7.74 13.39
N GLY A 328 -16.37 -7.96 13.68
CA GLY A 328 -15.52 -8.98 13.05
C GLY A 328 -14.92 -8.55 11.71
N GLY A 329 -14.96 -7.27 11.38
CA GLY A 329 -14.38 -6.70 10.17
C GLY A 329 -12.85 -6.71 10.19
N ARG A 330 -12.24 -6.71 9.01
CA ARG A 330 -10.79 -6.68 8.81
C ARG A 330 -10.37 -5.39 8.14
N PHE A 331 -9.33 -4.76 8.65
CA PHE A 331 -8.73 -3.58 8.03
C PHE A 331 -7.24 -3.80 7.75
N GLY A 332 -6.71 -3.03 6.85
CA GLY A 332 -5.29 -2.84 6.65
C GLY A 332 -4.99 -1.35 6.46
N ILE A 333 -3.72 -0.99 6.39
CA ILE A 333 -3.27 0.40 6.24
C ILE A 333 -2.66 0.67 4.88
N GLY A 334 -2.88 1.86 4.35
CA GLY A 334 -2.30 2.39 3.12
C GLY A 334 -1.73 3.79 3.33
N THR A 335 -0.85 4.22 2.44
CA THR A 335 -0.22 5.55 2.46
C THR A 335 -0.86 6.55 1.51
N ASP A 336 -1.68 6.05 0.60
CA ASP A 336 -2.55 6.74 -0.33
C ASP A 336 -1.87 7.93 -1.05
N SER A 337 -2.07 9.17 -0.61
CA SER A 337 -1.44 10.36 -1.20
C SER A 337 0.05 10.52 -0.89
N ASN A 338 0.60 9.68 -0.01
CA ASN A 338 2.02 9.60 0.33
C ASN A 338 2.63 10.91 0.86
N VAL A 339 1.84 11.75 1.54
CA VAL A 339 2.35 12.99 2.17
C VAL A 339 3.35 12.68 3.26
N LEU A 340 3.06 11.68 4.08
CA LEU A 340 3.98 11.01 5.01
C LEU A 340 3.88 9.51 4.79
N VAL A 341 4.98 8.81 5.06
CA VAL A 341 5.07 7.37 4.80
C VAL A 341 5.69 6.68 6.01
N GLY A 342 4.96 5.75 6.62
CA GLY A 342 5.50 4.98 7.74
C GLY A 342 4.47 4.06 8.38
N VAL A 343 4.86 2.79 8.63
CA VAL A 343 3.99 1.81 9.31
C VAL A 343 3.56 2.32 10.69
N ALA A 344 4.53 2.77 11.48
CA ALA A 344 4.25 3.28 12.83
C ALA A 344 3.38 4.55 12.79
N ASP A 345 3.58 5.40 11.79
CA ASP A 345 2.88 6.67 11.68
C ASP A 345 1.40 6.46 11.30
N GLU A 346 1.11 5.58 10.34
CA GLU A 346 -0.27 5.23 9.98
C GLU A 346 -1.01 4.57 11.16
N LEU A 347 -0.40 3.59 11.82
CA LEU A 347 -1.01 2.90 12.97
C LEU A 347 -1.25 3.85 14.15
N ARG A 348 -0.30 4.75 14.41
CA ARG A 348 -0.45 5.77 15.45
C ARG A 348 -1.57 6.74 15.12
N GLN A 349 -1.63 7.23 13.88
CA GLN A 349 -2.68 8.14 13.44
C GLN A 349 -4.06 7.50 13.52
N LEU A 350 -4.18 6.23 13.12
CA LEU A 350 -5.41 5.46 13.25
C LEU A 350 -5.91 5.43 14.70
N GLU A 351 -5.07 5.01 15.62
CA GLU A 351 -5.41 4.93 17.05
C GLU A 351 -5.69 6.33 17.64
N TYR A 352 -4.91 7.34 17.27
CA TYR A 352 -5.12 8.70 17.80
C TYR A 352 -6.43 9.30 17.30
N GLY A 353 -6.84 9.06 16.07
CA GLY A 353 -8.15 9.40 15.56
C GLY A 353 -9.27 8.80 16.41
N GLN A 354 -9.17 7.51 16.74
CA GLN A 354 -10.14 6.84 17.61
C GLN A 354 -10.13 7.41 19.03
N ARG A 355 -8.95 7.67 19.61
CA ARG A 355 -8.85 8.29 20.96
C ARG A 355 -9.55 9.64 21.02
N LEU A 356 -9.34 10.48 20.03
CA LEU A 356 -9.99 11.80 19.94
C LEU A 356 -11.51 11.68 19.77
N LYS A 357 -11.96 10.78 18.91
CA LYS A 357 -13.39 10.52 18.66
C LYS A 357 -14.10 10.02 19.92
N HIS A 358 -13.53 9.05 20.62
CA HIS A 358 -14.15 8.41 21.78
C HIS A 358 -13.78 9.05 23.12
N ARG A 359 -12.73 9.89 23.17
CA ARG A 359 -12.17 10.47 24.41
C ARG A 359 -11.72 9.39 25.41
N GLU A 360 -11.13 8.33 24.86
CA GLU A 360 -10.62 7.16 25.57
C GLU A 360 -9.19 6.88 25.13
N ARG A 361 -8.46 6.05 25.88
CA ARG A 361 -7.13 5.55 25.49
C ARG A 361 -7.21 4.08 25.13
N ASN A 362 -6.26 3.63 24.27
CA ASN A 362 -6.13 2.22 23.86
C ASN A 362 -7.44 1.66 23.31
N VAL A 363 -8.04 2.43 22.39
CA VAL A 363 -9.38 2.18 21.82
C VAL A 363 -9.41 0.91 21.01
N LEU A 364 -8.33 0.65 20.25
CA LEU A 364 -8.21 -0.49 19.34
C LEU A 364 -7.36 -1.65 19.91
N SER A 365 -7.22 -1.73 21.24
CA SER A 365 -6.45 -2.82 21.88
C SER A 365 -7.12 -4.19 21.80
N GLY A 366 -8.42 -4.25 21.49
CA GLY A 366 -9.18 -5.50 21.46
C GLY A 366 -9.59 -6.05 22.82
N GLY A 367 -9.10 -5.49 23.95
CA GLY A 367 -9.52 -5.89 25.30
C GLY A 367 -8.52 -5.60 26.42
N PRO A 368 -8.94 -5.84 27.67
CA PRO A 368 -8.08 -5.62 28.83
C PRO A 368 -6.79 -6.46 28.78
N GLY A 369 -5.65 -5.83 29.07
CA GLY A 369 -4.34 -6.51 29.12
C GLY A 369 -3.69 -6.74 27.76
N ILE A 370 -4.34 -6.36 26.66
CA ILE A 370 -3.79 -6.51 25.29
C ILE A 370 -3.08 -5.21 24.91
N SER A 371 -1.87 -5.34 24.33
CA SER A 371 -1.13 -4.21 23.78
C SER A 371 -1.85 -3.63 22.56
N THR A 372 -2.04 -2.32 22.56
CA THR A 372 -2.65 -1.60 21.43
C THR A 372 -1.75 -1.69 20.19
N GLY A 373 -0.44 -1.56 20.37
CA GLY A 373 0.52 -1.68 19.27
C GLY A 373 0.50 -3.07 18.63
N ARG A 374 0.37 -4.13 19.44
CA ARG A 374 0.27 -5.50 18.96
C ARG A 374 -1.04 -5.71 18.18
N ALA A 375 -2.16 -5.30 18.72
CA ALA A 375 -3.47 -5.47 18.07
C ALA A 375 -3.53 -4.74 16.72
N LEU A 376 -3.04 -3.50 16.68
CA LEU A 376 -2.97 -2.72 15.43
C LEU A 376 -2.04 -3.36 14.39
N PHE A 377 -0.86 -3.78 14.82
CA PHE A 377 0.13 -4.39 13.93
C PHE A 377 -0.37 -5.70 13.32
N ASP A 378 -0.92 -6.59 14.13
CA ASP A 378 -1.49 -7.87 13.67
C ASP A 378 -2.66 -7.65 12.70
N ALA A 379 -3.54 -6.70 12.99
CA ALA A 379 -4.68 -6.38 12.13
C ALA A 379 -4.21 -5.84 10.77
N ALA A 380 -3.25 -4.90 10.76
CA ALA A 380 -2.68 -4.33 9.55
C ALA A 380 -1.94 -5.37 8.71
N LEU A 381 -1.17 -6.26 9.36
CA LEU A 381 -0.47 -7.35 8.70
C LEU A 381 -1.44 -8.33 8.02
N ALA A 382 -2.47 -8.75 8.73
CA ALA A 382 -3.46 -9.71 8.21
C ALA A 382 -4.34 -9.08 7.12
N GLY A 383 -4.82 -7.84 7.34
CA GLY A 383 -5.65 -7.13 6.38
C GLY A 383 -4.89 -6.75 5.12
N GLY A 384 -3.65 -6.28 5.25
CA GLY A 384 -2.77 -5.98 4.12
C GLY A 384 -2.47 -7.21 3.27
N ALA A 385 -2.18 -8.36 3.89
CA ALA A 385 -1.96 -9.60 3.17
C ALA A 385 -3.21 -10.03 2.39
N GLN A 386 -4.40 -9.96 3.01
CA GLN A 386 -5.65 -10.31 2.34
C GLN A 386 -5.95 -9.36 1.18
N ALA A 387 -5.89 -8.05 1.40
CA ALA A 387 -6.19 -7.03 0.39
C ALA A 387 -5.29 -7.13 -0.85
N LEU A 388 -4.04 -7.59 -0.67
CA LEU A 388 -3.07 -7.74 -1.76
C LEU A 388 -2.92 -9.18 -2.27
N ALA A 389 -3.87 -10.05 -1.91
CA ALA A 389 -3.89 -11.46 -2.29
C ALA A 389 -2.58 -12.20 -1.98
N GLN A 390 -2.00 -11.92 -0.81
CA GLN A 390 -0.84 -12.66 -0.32
C GLN A 390 -1.30 -13.91 0.44
N PRO A 391 -0.71 -15.08 0.16
CA PRO A 391 -1.15 -16.33 0.78
C PRO A 391 -0.80 -16.42 2.27
N PHE A 392 0.23 -15.67 2.69
CA PHE A 392 0.73 -15.70 4.05
C PHE A 392 0.96 -14.30 4.60
N ALA A 393 0.71 -14.14 5.89
CA ALA A 393 1.12 -12.99 6.69
C ALA A 393 2.10 -13.48 7.77
N GLY A 394 3.18 -12.73 8.02
CA GLY A 394 4.13 -13.05 9.09
C GLY A 394 5.29 -13.96 8.70
N LEU A 395 6.19 -14.17 9.67
CA LEU A 395 7.43 -14.95 9.51
C LEU A 395 7.13 -16.45 9.67
N GLN A 396 6.83 -17.13 8.56
CA GLN A 396 6.50 -18.55 8.54
C GLN A 396 6.95 -19.23 7.25
N PRO A 397 7.16 -20.56 7.27
CA PRO A 397 7.51 -21.29 6.06
C PRO A 397 6.48 -21.10 4.93
N GLY A 398 6.97 -20.89 3.71
CA GLY A 398 6.17 -20.60 2.52
C GLY A 398 5.90 -19.10 2.30
N ALA A 399 6.09 -18.25 3.31
CA ALA A 399 5.94 -16.80 3.16
C ALA A 399 7.11 -16.19 2.38
N ARG A 400 6.85 -15.12 1.63
CA ARG A 400 7.91 -14.26 1.09
C ARG A 400 8.75 -13.74 2.26
N ALA A 401 10.07 -13.76 2.11
CA ALA A 401 10.98 -13.33 3.17
C ALA A 401 11.01 -11.79 3.30
N ASP A 402 9.93 -11.26 3.89
CA ASP A 402 9.73 -9.85 4.20
C ASP A 402 9.93 -9.65 5.71
N ILE A 403 11.11 -9.14 6.08
CA ILE A 403 11.57 -9.08 7.47
C ILE A 403 12.05 -7.66 7.78
N VAL A 404 11.67 -7.16 8.95
CA VAL A 404 12.10 -5.84 9.46
C VAL A 404 12.76 -6.05 10.81
N THR A 405 13.95 -5.49 11.01
CA THR A 405 14.58 -5.38 12.34
C THR A 405 14.40 -3.98 12.90
N LEU A 406 14.26 -3.92 14.22
CA LEU A 406 14.17 -2.64 14.93
C LEU A 406 15.43 -2.41 15.76
N ASP A 407 15.90 -1.16 15.78
CA ASP A 407 17.03 -0.73 16.60
C ASP A 407 16.67 -0.74 18.10
N THR A 408 17.04 -1.81 18.78
CA THR A 408 16.78 -1.96 20.21
C THR A 408 17.61 -1.01 21.09
N THR A 409 18.57 -0.27 20.52
CA THR A 409 19.33 0.76 21.23
C THR A 409 18.62 2.12 21.21
N HIS A 410 17.60 2.28 20.34
CA HIS A 410 16.78 3.49 20.32
C HIS A 410 16.14 3.72 21.70
N PRO A 411 16.22 4.97 22.27
CA PRO A 411 15.74 5.24 23.64
C PRO A 411 14.30 4.79 23.91
N SER A 412 13.43 4.89 22.91
CA SER A 412 12.04 4.44 23.02
C SER A 412 11.85 2.92 22.96
N LEU A 413 12.89 2.14 22.64
CA LEU A 413 12.85 0.67 22.60
C LEU A 413 13.75 0.04 23.67
N ALA A 414 14.68 0.80 24.23
CA ALA A 414 15.63 0.31 25.23
C ALA A 414 14.89 -0.32 26.42
N GLY A 415 15.28 -1.55 26.78
CA GLY A 415 14.70 -2.30 27.89
C GLY A 415 13.28 -2.85 27.64
N ARG A 416 12.73 -2.72 26.42
CA ARG A 416 11.42 -3.30 26.07
C ARG A 416 11.58 -4.70 25.49
N SER A 417 10.56 -5.53 25.73
CA SER A 417 10.47 -6.89 25.18
C SER A 417 9.02 -7.24 24.88
N GLY A 418 8.81 -8.25 24.06
CA GLY A 418 7.47 -8.67 23.67
C GLY A 418 6.66 -7.53 23.04
N ASP A 419 5.37 -7.49 23.32
CA ASP A 419 4.45 -6.52 22.72
C ASP A 419 4.77 -5.06 23.06
N THR A 420 5.49 -4.79 24.16
CA THR A 420 5.91 -3.41 24.51
C THR A 420 6.91 -2.82 23.50
N VAL A 421 7.57 -3.66 22.69
CA VAL A 421 8.39 -3.20 21.57
C VAL A 421 7.52 -2.54 20.49
N LEU A 422 6.38 -3.15 20.15
CA LEU A 422 5.45 -2.60 19.16
C LEU A 422 4.81 -1.31 19.67
N ASP A 423 4.42 -1.28 20.97
CA ASP A 423 3.96 -0.04 21.59
C ASP A 423 5.02 1.07 21.54
N GLY A 424 6.27 0.72 21.84
CA GLY A 424 7.40 1.66 21.76
C GLY A 424 7.66 2.16 20.35
N TRP A 425 7.63 1.26 19.35
CA TRP A 425 7.81 1.62 17.95
C TRP A 425 6.70 2.53 17.45
N ILE A 426 5.44 2.12 17.60
CA ILE A 426 4.29 2.83 17.05
C ILE A 426 4.07 4.17 17.76
N PHE A 427 4.09 4.20 19.09
CA PHE A 427 3.66 5.38 19.85
C PHE A 427 4.78 6.30 20.33
N ALA A 428 6.06 5.90 20.17
CA ALA A 428 7.15 6.68 20.73
C ALA A 428 8.37 6.83 19.82
N ALA A 429 8.79 5.81 19.07
CA ALA A 429 9.98 5.87 18.22
C ALA A 429 9.64 6.32 16.78
N GLY A 430 8.53 5.84 16.23
CA GLY A 430 8.18 6.10 14.83
C GLY A 430 9.22 5.55 13.85
N SER A 431 9.44 6.27 12.78
CA SER A 431 10.29 5.90 11.66
C SER A 431 11.75 5.63 12.01
N CYS A 432 12.27 6.27 13.08
CA CYS A 432 13.69 6.19 13.46
C CYS A 432 14.11 4.84 14.04
N ALA A 433 13.17 3.91 14.27
CA ALA A 433 13.48 2.63 14.90
C ALA A 433 13.73 1.50 13.91
N VAL A 434 13.46 1.65 12.63
CA VAL A 434 13.75 0.63 11.61
C VAL A 434 15.26 0.59 11.36
N ASP A 435 15.87 -0.61 11.51
CA ASP A 435 17.30 -0.83 11.31
C ASP A 435 17.58 -1.50 9.96
N CYS A 436 17.21 -2.76 9.79
CA CYS A 436 17.39 -3.48 8.53
C CYS A 436 16.06 -3.98 7.96
N VAL A 437 15.98 -4.06 6.62
CA VAL A 437 14.81 -4.61 5.93
C VAL A 437 15.24 -5.58 4.85
N TRP A 438 14.67 -6.78 4.89
CA TRP A 438 14.71 -7.75 3.80
C TRP A 438 13.38 -7.74 3.09
N ALA A 439 13.41 -7.55 1.79
CA ALA A 439 12.26 -7.65 0.91
C ALA A 439 12.51 -8.80 -0.08
N GLY A 440 11.67 -9.85 0.00
CA GLY A 440 11.90 -11.06 -0.78
C GLY A 440 13.28 -11.68 -0.53
N GLY A 441 13.74 -11.68 0.72
CA GLY A 441 15.02 -12.26 1.13
C GLY A 441 16.26 -11.44 0.81
N ASN A 442 16.14 -10.32 0.09
CA ASN A 442 17.23 -9.42 -0.20
C ASN A 442 17.28 -8.30 0.85
N LYS A 443 18.43 -8.10 1.50
CA LYS A 443 18.64 -6.96 2.38
C LYS A 443 18.69 -5.68 1.54
N VAL A 444 17.67 -4.85 1.63
CA VAL A 444 17.53 -3.60 0.85
C VAL A 444 17.77 -2.36 1.70
N VAL A 445 17.54 -2.46 3.01
CA VAL A 445 17.83 -1.41 3.99
C VAL A 445 18.83 -1.93 5.02
N ASP A 446 19.83 -1.13 5.37
CA ASP A 446 20.85 -1.42 6.35
C ASP A 446 21.14 -0.14 7.17
N GLY A 447 21.07 -0.23 8.51
CA GLY A 447 21.20 0.93 9.38
C GLY A 447 20.15 2.02 9.09
N GLY A 448 18.90 1.63 8.82
CA GLY A 448 17.80 2.54 8.50
C GLY A 448 17.88 3.20 7.12
N ARG A 449 18.83 2.80 6.25
CA ARG A 449 19.06 3.45 4.97
C ARG A 449 19.04 2.46 3.80
N HIS A 450 18.18 2.72 2.83
CA HIS A 450 18.12 1.95 1.59
C HIS A 450 19.35 2.23 0.70
N ARG A 451 19.85 1.18 0.04
CA ARG A 451 21.04 1.26 -0.86
C ARG A 451 20.91 2.31 -1.97
N LEU A 452 19.71 2.59 -2.42
CA LEU A 452 19.43 3.56 -3.50
C LEU A 452 19.01 4.94 -3.00
N ARG A 453 18.97 5.19 -1.68
CA ARG A 453 18.43 6.44 -1.10
C ARG A 453 18.95 7.69 -1.78
N GLN A 454 20.27 7.78 -1.99
CA GLN A 454 20.87 8.99 -2.58
C GLN A 454 20.47 9.17 -4.04
N SER A 455 20.65 8.14 -4.87
CA SER A 455 20.35 8.21 -6.30
C SER A 455 18.84 8.41 -6.58
N ALA A 456 17.97 7.76 -5.80
CA ALA A 456 16.52 7.95 -5.89
C ALA A 456 16.13 9.39 -5.56
N ARG A 457 16.68 9.95 -4.47
CA ARG A 457 16.44 11.35 -4.09
C ARG A 457 16.90 12.34 -5.15
N ASP A 458 18.05 12.11 -5.77
CA ASP A 458 18.58 13.02 -6.78
C ASP A 458 17.69 13.05 -8.03
N LYS A 459 17.22 11.87 -8.49
CA LYS A 459 16.26 11.75 -9.59
C LYS A 459 14.91 12.39 -9.26
N PHE A 460 14.37 12.11 -8.09
CA PHE A 460 13.13 12.71 -7.59
C PHE A 460 13.22 14.25 -7.57
N ASN A 461 14.30 14.79 -6.98
CA ASN A 461 14.49 16.24 -6.91
C ASN A 461 14.58 16.88 -8.29
N ALA A 462 15.19 16.22 -9.28
CA ALA A 462 15.24 16.70 -10.65
C ALA A 462 13.83 16.73 -11.28
N ALA A 463 13.04 15.65 -11.11
CA ALA A 463 11.67 15.55 -11.60
C ALA A 463 10.75 16.62 -10.97
N VAL A 464 10.74 16.72 -9.64
CA VAL A 464 9.87 17.67 -8.93
C VAL A 464 10.22 19.12 -9.25
N ARG A 465 11.51 19.48 -9.34
CA ARG A 465 11.90 20.84 -9.74
C ARG A 465 11.36 21.23 -11.11
N ARG A 466 11.32 20.30 -12.06
CA ARG A 466 10.73 20.52 -13.38
C ARG A 466 9.19 20.67 -13.30
N LEU A 467 8.54 19.87 -12.47
CA LEU A 467 7.08 19.85 -12.35
C LEU A 467 6.51 21.07 -11.58
N VAL A 468 7.32 21.74 -10.76
CA VAL A 468 6.89 22.90 -9.97
C VAL A 468 7.45 24.23 -10.50
N ALA A 469 8.29 24.20 -11.56
CA ALA A 469 8.81 25.38 -12.21
C ALA A 469 7.75 26.02 -13.13
#